data_1ef3a77c4700cdd53cdd13c32064f267
#
_entry.id   1ef3a77c4700cdd53cdd13c32064f267
#
_cell.length_a   1.000
_cell.length_b   1.000
_cell.length_c   1.000
_cell.angle_alpha   90.00
_cell.angle_beta   90.00
_cell.angle_gamma   90.00
#
_symmetry.space_group_name_H-M   'P 1'
#
loop_
_entity.id
_entity.type
_entity.pdbx_description
1 polymer ?
#
loop_
_entity_poly.entity_id
_entity_poly.type
_entity_poly.pdbx_seq_one_letter_code
_entity_poly.pdbx_strand_id
1 'polypeptide(L)'
;MKQSIKKILYFPITKIILGITVCFSLFVVIQNFVLKPFFYSIIQDKSIANPIIHCVSSILLLVSYYYFFRLYDKRKITELSIKHLPKEMFGGFIFGFLTISLSIFIIYLLGHYQAISITTAHYSAKFFTVLIFAALVEDLFHRGLIVREIENWLGTHIAIVIAMLVELQHIFNPNSDLFSFFFYLIWGFTMAMMFIYTKRIWLPFFFHLGWNFAQPFYGSNLTGTNDMGSIIQSKFTGPELLTGGALGIEGSIFTASFLLIIGIVLYYLAKKEGKIVKSKLFKR
;
A
#
# COMPACT_ATOMS: atom_id res chain seq x y z
N MET A 1 32.13 -18.61 8.93
CA MET A 1 30.79 -19.15 8.56
C MET A 1 30.93 -20.02 7.34
N LYS A 2 30.48 -21.29 7.37
CA LYS A 2 30.60 -22.23 6.24
C LYS A 2 29.95 -21.63 4.98
N GLN A 3 30.56 -21.83 3.81
CA GLN A 3 30.12 -21.27 2.53
C GLN A 3 28.65 -21.60 2.20
N SER A 4 28.20 -22.80 2.60
CA SER A 4 26.79 -23.25 2.47
C SER A 4 25.82 -22.39 3.28
N ILE A 5 26.11 -22.03 4.51
CA ILE A 5 25.27 -21.18 5.38
C ILE A 5 25.14 -19.79 4.76
N LYS A 6 26.25 -19.25 4.23
CA LYS A 6 26.22 -17.94 3.56
C LYS A 6 25.31 -17.94 2.33
N LYS A 7 25.33 -19.02 1.51
CA LYS A 7 24.42 -19.15 0.36
C LYS A 7 22.96 -19.15 0.76
N ILE A 8 22.60 -19.85 1.85
CA ILE A 8 21.22 -19.91 2.36
C ILE A 8 20.77 -18.52 2.88
N LEU A 9 21.59 -17.91 3.73
CA LEU A 9 21.25 -16.61 4.33
C LEU A 9 21.04 -15.52 3.28
N TYR A 10 21.87 -15.47 2.23
CA TYR A 10 21.76 -14.46 1.18
C TYR A 10 20.84 -14.85 0.02
N PHE A 11 20.13 -15.99 0.13
CA PHE A 11 19.12 -16.36 -0.85
C PHE A 11 17.92 -15.39 -0.79
N PRO A 12 17.36 -14.93 -1.93
CA PRO A 12 16.34 -13.88 -1.93
C PRO A 12 15.12 -14.17 -1.05
N ILE A 13 14.61 -15.40 -1.08
CA ILE A 13 13.48 -15.80 -0.22
C ILE A 13 13.84 -15.68 1.27
N THR A 14 15.04 -16.14 1.64
CA THR A 14 15.51 -16.03 3.04
C THR A 14 15.62 -14.57 3.47
N LYS A 15 16.11 -13.68 2.59
CA LYS A 15 16.17 -12.25 2.86
C LYS A 15 14.79 -11.65 3.08
N ILE A 16 13.81 -12.05 2.25
CA ILE A 16 12.42 -11.59 2.40
C ILE A 16 11.87 -12.03 3.76
N ILE A 17 11.98 -13.31 4.08
CA ILE A 17 11.48 -13.85 5.35
C ILE A 17 12.15 -13.17 6.54
N LEU A 18 13.48 -13.11 6.56
CA LEU A 18 14.23 -12.47 7.65
C LEU A 18 13.94 -10.97 7.74
N GLY A 19 13.86 -10.27 6.61
CA GLY A 19 13.56 -8.85 6.57
C GLY A 19 12.17 -8.53 7.16
N ILE A 20 11.14 -9.28 6.75
CA ILE A 20 9.80 -9.14 7.34
C ILE A 20 9.85 -9.49 8.83
N THR A 21 10.35 -10.67 9.18
CA THR A 21 10.35 -11.15 10.57
C THR A 21 11.08 -10.19 11.50
N VAL A 22 12.30 -9.77 11.16
CA VAL A 22 13.10 -8.90 12.04
C VAL A 22 12.48 -7.51 12.15
N CYS A 23 12.15 -6.87 11.01
CA CYS A 23 11.63 -5.51 11.04
C CYS A 23 10.24 -5.45 11.70
N PHE A 24 9.36 -6.41 11.40
CA PHE A 24 8.01 -6.45 11.98
C PHE A 24 8.04 -6.83 13.46
N SER A 25 8.83 -7.85 13.85
CA SER A 25 8.94 -8.24 15.27
C SER A 25 9.52 -7.12 16.11
N LEU A 26 10.57 -6.44 15.63
CA LEU A 26 11.17 -5.31 16.33
C LEU A 26 10.16 -4.18 16.54
N PHE A 27 9.41 -3.83 15.49
CA PHE A 27 8.33 -2.86 15.56
C PHE A 27 7.27 -3.29 16.59
N VAL A 28 6.73 -4.52 16.51
CA VAL A 28 5.67 -5.03 17.40
C VAL A 28 6.14 -5.03 18.86
N VAL A 29 7.36 -5.48 19.13
CA VAL A 29 7.93 -5.50 20.47
C VAL A 29 8.07 -4.08 21.02
N ILE A 30 8.70 -3.18 20.29
CA ILE A 30 8.89 -1.80 20.77
C ILE A 30 7.54 -1.09 20.95
N GLN A 31 6.60 -1.25 20.01
CA GLN A 31 5.30 -0.61 20.13
C GLN A 31 4.54 -1.07 21.38
N ASN A 32 4.48 -2.39 21.66
CA ASN A 32 3.66 -2.91 22.74
C ASN A 32 4.32 -2.83 24.11
N PHE A 33 5.64 -3.01 24.19
CA PHE A 33 6.35 -3.07 25.47
C PHE A 33 7.06 -1.76 25.87
N VAL A 34 7.22 -0.82 24.93
CA VAL A 34 7.88 0.46 25.19
C VAL A 34 6.94 1.64 24.91
N LEU A 35 6.47 1.79 23.66
CA LEU A 35 5.73 2.99 23.28
C LEU A 35 4.36 3.07 23.94
N LYS A 36 3.54 2.01 23.89
CA LYS A 36 2.22 2.03 24.53
C LYS A 36 2.30 2.27 26.03
N PRO A 37 3.11 1.51 26.83
CA PRO A 37 3.25 1.79 28.25
C PRO A 37 3.72 3.22 28.53
N PHE A 38 4.73 3.71 27.81
CA PHE A 38 5.27 5.05 27.99
C PHE A 38 4.22 6.13 27.67
N PHE A 39 3.62 6.10 26.48
CA PHE A 39 2.67 7.16 26.09
C PHE A 39 1.37 7.11 26.91
N TYR A 40 0.87 5.92 27.29
CA TYR A 40 -0.33 5.81 28.12
C TYR A 40 -0.09 6.23 29.58
N SER A 41 1.17 6.25 30.06
CA SER A 41 1.48 6.77 31.40
C SER A 41 1.44 8.29 31.46
N ILE A 42 1.68 8.98 30.32
CA ILE A 42 1.72 10.45 30.26
C ILE A 42 0.51 11.07 29.56
N ILE A 43 -0.17 10.33 28.69
CA ILE A 43 -1.34 10.77 27.94
C ILE A 43 -2.49 9.79 28.21
N GLN A 44 -3.42 10.21 29.07
CA GLN A 44 -4.57 9.36 29.43
C GLN A 44 -5.54 9.18 28.27
N ASP A 45 -5.71 10.21 27.43
CA ASP A 45 -6.59 10.15 26.27
C ASP A 45 -5.94 9.33 25.13
N LYS A 46 -6.45 8.12 24.96
CA LYS A 46 -6.00 7.21 23.89
C LYS A 46 -6.26 7.74 22.48
N SER A 47 -7.21 8.66 22.29
CA SER A 47 -7.47 9.29 21.00
C SER A 47 -6.32 10.20 20.57
N ILE A 48 -5.55 10.72 21.52
CA ILE A 48 -4.34 11.51 21.29
C ILE A 48 -3.08 10.62 21.30
N ALA A 49 -3.00 9.68 22.24
CA ALA A 49 -1.82 8.82 22.40
C ALA A 49 -1.60 7.89 21.18
N ASN A 50 -2.68 7.24 20.68
CA ASN A 50 -2.56 6.29 19.57
C ASN A 50 -1.99 6.90 18.27
N PRO A 51 -2.44 8.07 17.81
CA PRO A 51 -1.80 8.77 16.69
C PRO A 51 -0.29 8.93 16.82
N ILE A 52 0.16 9.40 18.00
CA ILE A 52 1.58 9.60 18.28
C ILE A 52 2.33 8.27 18.22
N ILE A 53 1.77 7.23 18.87
CA ILE A 53 2.35 5.88 18.85
C ILE A 53 2.50 5.36 17.41
N HIS A 54 1.48 5.51 16.57
CA HIS A 54 1.53 5.06 15.18
C HIS A 54 2.55 5.85 14.35
N CYS A 55 2.65 7.17 14.53
CA CYS A 55 3.68 7.98 13.86
C CYS A 55 5.09 7.54 14.25
N VAL A 56 5.35 7.38 15.56
CA VAL A 56 6.66 6.90 16.04
C VAL A 56 6.95 5.49 15.54
N SER A 57 5.95 4.61 15.54
CA SER A 57 6.07 3.25 15.02
C SER A 57 6.39 3.21 13.53
N SER A 58 5.80 4.11 12.73
CA SER A 58 6.11 4.24 11.31
C SER A 58 7.59 4.62 11.08
N ILE A 59 8.10 5.56 11.86
CA ILE A 59 9.51 5.96 11.81
C ILE A 59 10.40 4.79 12.21
N LEU A 60 10.07 4.08 13.30
CA LEU A 60 10.83 2.92 13.77
C LEU A 60 10.86 1.79 12.73
N LEU A 61 9.76 1.57 12.03
CA LEU A 61 9.70 0.57 10.96
C LEU A 61 10.65 0.94 9.81
N LEU A 62 10.66 2.20 9.36
CA LEU A 62 11.59 2.68 8.32
C LEU A 62 13.05 2.58 8.78
N VAL A 63 13.33 2.95 10.02
CA VAL A 63 14.67 2.90 10.62
C VAL A 63 15.15 1.44 10.73
N SER A 64 14.29 0.54 11.22
CA SER A 64 14.62 -0.89 11.32
C SER A 64 14.89 -1.51 9.96
N TYR A 65 14.07 -1.22 8.97
CA TYR A 65 14.28 -1.64 7.58
C TYR A 65 15.62 -1.11 7.03
N TYR A 66 15.87 0.20 7.18
CA TYR A 66 17.10 0.83 6.70
C TYR A 66 18.35 0.15 7.30
N TYR A 67 18.41 0.03 8.63
CA TYR A 67 19.57 -0.54 9.29
C TYR A 67 19.68 -2.04 9.05
N PHE A 68 18.57 -2.80 9.03
CA PHE A 68 18.61 -4.21 8.73
C PHE A 68 19.29 -4.47 7.38
N PHE A 69 18.80 -3.85 6.30
CA PHE A 69 19.37 -4.08 4.98
C PHE A 69 20.72 -3.40 4.77
N ARG A 70 21.01 -2.31 5.49
CA ARG A 70 22.32 -1.68 5.47
C ARG A 70 23.41 -2.57 6.10
N LEU A 71 23.09 -3.25 7.17
CA LEU A 71 24.02 -4.10 7.91
C LEU A 71 24.07 -5.53 7.34
N TYR A 72 22.92 -6.11 7.04
CA TYR A 72 22.77 -7.48 6.56
C TYR A 72 23.24 -7.63 5.09
N ASP A 73 22.67 -6.84 4.19
CA ASP A 73 22.98 -6.88 2.75
C ASP A 73 24.19 -6.01 2.36
N LYS A 74 24.63 -5.13 3.27
CA LYS A 74 25.70 -4.16 3.05
C LYS A 74 25.48 -3.30 1.79
N ARG A 75 24.22 -3.06 1.45
CA ARG A 75 23.82 -2.32 0.25
C ARG A 75 23.38 -0.89 0.56
N LYS A 76 23.35 -0.06 -0.47
CA LYS A 76 22.68 1.25 -0.42
C LYS A 76 21.16 1.05 -0.48
N ILE A 77 20.42 1.71 0.42
CA ILE A 77 18.96 1.62 0.50
C ILE A 77 18.35 2.70 -0.39
N THR A 78 18.27 2.42 -1.68
CA THR A 78 17.83 3.38 -2.70
C THR A 78 16.32 3.55 -2.74
N GLU A 79 15.57 2.53 -2.34
CA GLU A 79 14.12 2.51 -2.29
C GLU A 79 13.53 3.48 -1.26
N LEU A 80 14.30 3.88 -0.24
CA LEU A 80 13.96 4.92 0.72
C LEU A 80 14.55 6.30 0.37
N SER A 81 15.10 6.47 -0.83
CA SER A 81 15.68 7.76 -1.22
C SER A 81 14.64 8.88 -1.26
N ILE A 82 14.92 9.97 -0.56
CA ILE A 82 14.05 11.15 -0.46
C ILE A 82 14.26 12.18 -1.58
N LYS A 83 15.12 11.88 -2.56
CA LYS A 83 15.50 12.82 -3.65
C LYS A 83 14.28 13.43 -4.38
N HIS A 84 13.21 12.67 -4.55
CA HIS A 84 11.99 13.10 -5.23
C HIS A 84 10.77 13.09 -4.31
N LEU A 85 10.98 13.03 -2.99
CA LEU A 85 9.93 12.87 -2.00
C LEU A 85 8.80 13.89 -2.13
N PRO A 86 9.02 15.21 -2.25
CA PRO A 86 7.92 16.17 -2.39
C PRO A 86 7.04 15.90 -3.62
N LYS A 87 7.67 15.61 -4.77
CA LYS A 87 6.93 15.30 -6.00
C LYS A 87 6.12 14.02 -5.89
N GLU A 88 6.69 12.97 -5.30
CA GLU A 88 6.03 11.68 -5.12
C GLU A 88 4.95 11.75 -4.05
N MET A 89 5.15 12.57 -3.01
CA MET A 89 4.17 12.82 -1.95
C MET A 89 2.93 13.51 -2.49
N PHE A 90 3.08 14.71 -3.05
CA PHE A 90 1.95 15.47 -3.55
C PHE A 90 1.33 14.80 -4.79
N GLY A 91 2.18 14.39 -5.75
CA GLY A 91 1.72 13.74 -6.98
C GLY A 91 1.04 12.40 -6.70
N GLY A 92 1.62 11.54 -5.89
CA GLY A 92 1.04 10.25 -5.52
C GLY A 92 -0.29 10.42 -4.80
N PHE A 93 -0.32 11.22 -3.74
CA PHE A 93 -1.54 11.44 -2.96
C PHE A 93 -2.69 12.01 -3.81
N ILE A 94 -2.42 13.08 -4.56
CA ILE A 94 -3.45 13.70 -5.42
C ILE A 94 -3.91 12.70 -6.49
N PHE A 95 -3.00 11.93 -7.08
CA PHE A 95 -3.35 10.99 -8.12
C PHE A 95 -4.19 9.82 -7.60
N GLY A 96 -3.87 9.28 -6.41
CA GLY A 96 -4.69 8.27 -5.73
C GLY A 96 -6.09 8.80 -5.38
N PHE A 97 -6.15 10.00 -4.80
CA PHE A 97 -7.41 10.67 -4.48
C PHE A 97 -8.27 10.90 -5.73
N LEU A 98 -7.69 11.45 -6.81
CA LEU A 98 -8.41 11.73 -8.04
C LEU A 98 -8.88 10.47 -8.76
N THR A 99 -8.19 9.34 -8.65
CA THR A 99 -8.62 8.07 -9.23
C THR A 99 -9.94 7.61 -8.62
N ILE A 100 -10.07 7.66 -7.29
CA ILE A 100 -11.36 7.39 -6.60
C ILE A 100 -12.41 8.46 -6.94
N SER A 101 -12.01 9.74 -6.92
CA SER A 101 -12.93 10.85 -7.24
C SER A 101 -13.54 10.70 -8.62
N LEU A 102 -12.78 10.29 -9.61
CA LEU A 102 -13.27 10.06 -10.97
C LEU A 102 -14.24 8.88 -11.04
N SER A 103 -13.98 7.81 -10.29
CA SER A 103 -14.92 6.68 -10.18
C SER A 103 -16.24 7.12 -9.55
N ILE A 104 -16.18 7.86 -8.44
CA ILE A 104 -17.37 8.43 -7.78
C ILE A 104 -18.13 9.36 -8.73
N PHE A 105 -17.42 10.21 -9.47
CA PHE A 105 -18.04 11.14 -10.42
C PHE A 105 -18.81 10.40 -11.53
N ILE A 106 -18.27 9.31 -12.08
CA ILE A 106 -18.97 8.51 -13.08
C ILE A 106 -20.23 7.86 -12.46
N ILE A 107 -20.12 7.29 -11.26
CA ILE A 107 -21.26 6.68 -10.56
C ILE A 107 -22.33 7.72 -10.23
N TYR A 108 -21.93 8.96 -9.90
CA TYR A 108 -22.84 10.08 -9.71
C TYR A 108 -23.59 10.44 -11.00
N LEU A 109 -22.89 10.51 -12.13
CA LEU A 109 -23.52 10.78 -13.45
C LEU A 109 -24.51 9.68 -13.87
N LEU A 110 -24.26 8.44 -13.43
CA LEU A 110 -25.15 7.31 -13.66
C LEU A 110 -26.35 7.28 -12.69
N GLY A 111 -26.45 8.22 -11.74
CA GLY A 111 -27.52 8.29 -10.75
C GLY A 111 -27.40 7.28 -9.60
N HIS A 112 -26.23 6.67 -9.41
CA HIS A 112 -25.99 5.62 -8.41
C HIS A 112 -25.23 6.11 -7.16
N TYR A 113 -24.79 7.38 -7.13
CA TYR A 113 -24.20 8.04 -5.97
C TYR A 113 -25.01 9.29 -5.61
N GLN A 114 -25.36 9.42 -4.33
CA GLN A 114 -26.05 10.60 -3.80
C GLN A 114 -25.35 11.07 -2.53
N ALA A 115 -24.83 12.30 -2.55
CA ALA A 115 -24.39 12.99 -1.35
C ALA A 115 -25.62 13.45 -0.56
N ILE A 116 -25.70 13.08 0.73
CA ILE A 116 -26.85 13.42 1.61
C ILE A 116 -26.52 14.64 2.44
N SER A 117 -25.36 14.63 3.11
CA SER A 117 -24.92 15.72 3.99
C SER A 117 -23.40 15.74 4.10
N ILE A 118 -22.86 16.88 4.52
CA ILE A 118 -21.45 17.03 4.88
C ILE A 118 -21.37 17.09 6.40
N THR A 119 -20.55 16.25 7.00
CA THR A 119 -20.31 16.24 8.43
C THR A 119 -18.90 16.71 8.72
N THR A 120 -18.74 17.58 9.72
CA THR A 120 -17.42 17.99 10.21
C THR A 120 -16.92 17.08 11.32
N ALA A 121 -17.78 16.17 11.79
CA ALA A 121 -17.50 15.29 12.91
C ALA A 121 -16.83 14.00 12.45
N HIS A 122 -15.69 13.71 13.03
CA HIS A 122 -15.09 12.37 13.17
C HIS A 122 -14.11 11.87 12.09
N TYR A 123 -13.52 12.74 11.27
CA TYR A 123 -12.21 12.41 10.72
C TYR A 123 -11.20 12.45 11.87
N SER A 124 -11.15 11.37 12.63
CA SER A 124 -10.27 11.32 13.78
C SER A 124 -8.81 11.30 13.34
N ALA A 125 -7.92 11.89 14.13
CA ALA A 125 -6.47 11.74 13.94
C ALA A 125 -6.05 10.25 13.86
N LYS A 126 -6.82 9.36 14.50
CA LYS A 126 -6.70 7.90 14.39
C LYS A 126 -6.81 7.42 12.94
N PHE A 127 -7.72 7.97 12.14
CA PHE A 127 -7.88 7.62 10.73
C PHE A 127 -6.57 7.82 9.96
N PHE A 128 -6.04 9.04 9.99
CA PHE A 128 -4.81 9.36 9.26
C PHE A 128 -3.64 8.49 9.69
N THR A 129 -3.47 8.28 11.01
CA THR A 129 -2.31 7.56 11.53
C THR A 129 -2.40 6.06 11.31
N VAL A 130 -3.57 5.45 11.47
CA VAL A 130 -3.77 4.03 11.20
C VAL A 130 -3.56 3.74 9.72
N LEU A 131 -4.11 4.58 8.82
CA LEU A 131 -3.93 4.40 7.37
C LEU A 131 -2.48 4.65 6.92
N ILE A 132 -1.81 5.68 7.43
CA ILE A 132 -0.41 5.93 7.14
C ILE A 132 0.43 4.72 7.54
N PHE A 133 0.19 4.17 8.74
CA PHE A 133 0.94 3.04 9.22
C PHE A 133 0.65 1.77 8.39
N ALA A 134 -0.63 1.44 8.14
CA ALA A 134 -1.01 0.27 7.37
C ALA A 134 -0.46 0.32 5.93
N ALA A 135 -0.67 1.44 5.22
CA ALA A 135 -0.14 1.64 3.88
C ALA A 135 1.40 1.56 3.85
N LEU A 136 2.09 2.11 4.88
CA LEU A 136 3.54 2.05 4.97
C LEU A 136 4.04 0.62 5.17
N VAL A 137 3.41 -0.17 6.05
CA VAL A 137 3.75 -1.58 6.27
C VAL A 137 3.63 -2.36 4.97
N GLU A 138 2.49 -2.22 4.29
CA GLU A 138 2.24 -2.93 3.04
C GLU A 138 3.23 -2.51 1.94
N ASP A 139 3.39 -1.22 1.68
CA ASP A 139 4.25 -0.75 0.60
C ASP A 139 5.74 -1.03 0.86
N LEU A 140 6.17 -0.95 2.12
CA LEU A 140 7.54 -1.28 2.49
C LEU A 140 7.85 -2.76 2.27
N PHE A 141 6.97 -3.67 2.71
CA PHE A 141 7.22 -5.10 2.58
C PHE A 141 6.86 -5.64 1.21
N HIS A 142 5.72 -5.27 0.62
CA HIS A 142 5.33 -5.79 -0.69
C HIS A 142 6.23 -5.20 -1.80
N ARG A 143 6.40 -3.88 -1.85
CA ARG A 143 7.12 -3.19 -2.94
C ARG A 143 8.60 -3.04 -2.63
N GLY A 144 8.92 -2.49 -1.45
CA GLY A 144 10.31 -2.23 -1.03
C GLY A 144 11.13 -3.49 -0.81
N LEU A 145 10.50 -4.60 -0.41
CA LEU A 145 11.20 -5.84 -0.13
C LEU A 145 10.86 -6.93 -1.14
N ILE A 146 9.60 -7.42 -1.23
CA ILE A 146 9.26 -8.58 -2.05
C ILE A 146 9.48 -8.28 -3.52
N VAL A 147 8.82 -7.25 -4.07
CA VAL A 147 8.96 -6.89 -5.50
C VAL A 147 10.42 -6.62 -5.84
N ARG A 148 11.12 -5.88 -4.99
CA ARG A 148 12.52 -5.54 -5.20
C ARG A 148 13.43 -6.78 -5.22
N GLU A 149 13.34 -7.66 -4.25
CA GLU A 149 14.23 -8.85 -4.17
C GLU A 149 13.90 -9.84 -5.30
N ILE A 150 12.63 -10.05 -5.63
CA ILE A 150 12.22 -10.91 -6.75
C ILE A 150 12.65 -10.31 -8.09
N GLU A 151 12.49 -8.98 -8.30
CA GLU A 151 12.94 -8.32 -9.52
C GLU A 151 14.45 -8.48 -9.74
N ASN A 152 15.24 -8.27 -8.67
CA ASN A 152 16.69 -8.44 -8.74
C ASN A 152 17.12 -9.89 -9.02
N TRP A 153 16.32 -10.84 -8.56
CA TRP A 153 16.61 -12.27 -8.72
C TRP A 153 16.10 -12.83 -10.04
N LEU A 154 14.81 -12.65 -10.35
CA LEU A 154 14.10 -13.33 -11.43
C LEU A 154 13.65 -12.38 -12.57
N GLY A 155 13.81 -11.08 -12.40
CA GLY A 155 13.41 -10.06 -13.37
C GLY A 155 12.00 -9.50 -13.13
N THR A 156 11.70 -8.43 -13.85
CA THR A 156 10.50 -7.60 -13.61
C THR A 156 9.20 -8.36 -13.80
N HIS A 157 9.06 -9.19 -14.84
CA HIS A 157 7.79 -9.87 -15.13
C HIS A 157 7.39 -10.84 -14.02
N ILE A 158 8.36 -11.59 -13.47
CA ILE A 158 8.09 -12.50 -12.36
C ILE A 158 7.79 -11.72 -11.09
N ALA A 159 8.48 -10.60 -10.85
CA ALA A 159 8.18 -9.73 -9.71
C ALA A 159 6.76 -9.17 -9.76
N ILE A 160 6.27 -8.79 -10.94
CA ILE A 160 4.87 -8.36 -11.15
C ILE A 160 3.90 -9.49 -10.79
N VAL A 161 4.11 -10.70 -11.32
CA VAL A 161 3.24 -11.84 -11.01
C VAL A 161 3.21 -12.13 -9.51
N ILE A 162 4.37 -12.14 -8.86
CA ILE A 162 4.44 -12.34 -7.40
C ILE A 162 3.72 -11.22 -6.65
N ALA A 163 3.87 -9.96 -7.06
CA ALA A 163 3.14 -8.84 -6.47
C ALA A 163 1.62 -9.01 -6.58
N MET A 164 1.12 -9.43 -7.75
CA MET A 164 -0.30 -9.72 -7.95
C MET A 164 -0.77 -10.83 -7.00
N LEU A 165 -0.01 -11.91 -6.86
CA LEU A 165 -0.36 -13.03 -5.99
C LEU A 165 -0.30 -12.67 -4.49
N VAL A 166 0.62 -11.81 -4.08
CA VAL A 166 0.71 -11.36 -2.68
C VAL A 166 -0.54 -10.59 -2.27
N GLU A 167 -1.12 -9.78 -3.15
CA GLU A 167 -2.35 -9.03 -2.85
C GLU A 167 -3.58 -9.93 -2.71
N LEU A 168 -3.55 -11.16 -3.22
CA LEU A 168 -4.65 -12.11 -3.02
C LEU A 168 -4.87 -12.50 -1.55
N GLN A 169 -3.98 -12.16 -0.63
CA GLN A 169 -4.25 -12.28 0.80
C GLN A 169 -5.54 -11.57 1.22
N HIS A 170 -5.91 -10.49 0.54
CA HIS A 170 -7.12 -9.73 0.81
C HIS A 170 -8.43 -10.47 0.42
N ILE A 171 -8.36 -11.57 -0.34
CA ILE A 171 -9.55 -12.37 -0.67
C ILE A 171 -10.19 -13.03 0.55
N PHE A 172 -9.43 -13.18 1.65
CA PHE A 172 -9.96 -13.67 2.93
C PHE A 172 -10.80 -12.64 3.68
N ASN A 173 -10.92 -11.39 3.17
CA ASN A 173 -11.84 -10.41 3.71
C ASN A 173 -13.28 -10.90 3.48
N PRO A 174 -14.15 -10.92 4.53
CA PRO A 174 -15.54 -11.38 4.42
C PRO A 174 -16.39 -10.61 3.38
N ASN A 175 -15.99 -9.39 3.04
CA ASN A 175 -16.68 -8.55 2.06
C ASN A 175 -16.13 -8.72 0.63
N SER A 176 -15.17 -9.62 0.42
CA SER A 176 -14.63 -9.92 -0.90
C SER A 176 -15.52 -10.88 -1.67
N ASP A 177 -15.66 -10.64 -2.96
CA ASP A 177 -16.38 -11.46 -3.93
C ASP A 177 -15.45 -11.90 -5.08
N LEU A 178 -16.02 -12.54 -6.11
CA LEU A 178 -15.25 -12.95 -7.30
C LEU A 178 -14.62 -11.74 -8.04
N PHE A 179 -15.29 -10.59 -8.05
CA PHE A 179 -14.75 -9.40 -8.71
C PHE A 179 -13.58 -8.81 -7.92
N SER A 180 -13.64 -8.87 -6.60
CA SER A 180 -12.55 -8.46 -5.71
C SER A 180 -11.25 -9.23 -5.98
N PHE A 181 -11.34 -10.51 -6.38
CA PHE A 181 -10.19 -11.29 -6.80
C PHE A 181 -9.44 -10.62 -7.97
N PHE A 182 -10.16 -10.21 -9.02
CA PHE A 182 -9.55 -9.51 -10.15
C PHE A 182 -9.04 -8.13 -9.77
N PHE A 183 -9.78 -7.42 -8.92
CA PHE A 183 -9.36 -6.12 -8.39
C PHE A 183 -8.00 -6.22 -7.67
N TYR A 184 -7.81 -7.18 -6.75
CA TYR A 184 -6.55 -7.35 -6.04
C TYR A 184 -5.37 -7.70 -6.97
N LEU A 185 -5.61 -8.47 -8.03
CA LEU A 185 -4.58 -8.70 -9.04
C LEU A 185 -4.19 -7.40 -9.77
N ILE A 186 -5.17 -6.60 -10.17
CA ILE A 186 -4.94 -5.30 -10.83
C ILE A 186 -4.24 -4.32 -9.88
N TRP A 187 -4.64 -4.30 -8.61
CA TRP A 187 -4.00 -3.51 -7.57
C TRP A 187 -2.52 -3.88 -7.44
N GLY A 188 -2.23 -5.16 -7.25
CA GLY A 188 -0.85 -5.67 -7.15
C GLY A 188 0.01 -5.32 -8.37
N PHE A 189 -0.54 -5.48 -9.58
CA PHE A 189 0.10 -5.06 -10.82
C PHE A 189 0.45 -3.58 -10.82
N THR A 190 -0.54 -2.72 -10.56
CA THR A 190 -0.38 -1.28 -10.66
C THR A 190 0.60 -0.73 -9.62
N MET A 191 0.46 -1.19 -8.37
CA MET A 191 1.34 -0.78 -7.29
C MET A 191 2.79 -1.26 -7.49
N ALA A 192 2.97 -2.48 -8.02
CA ALA A 192 4.30 -2.95 -8.43
C ALA A 192 4.88 -2.08 -9.54
N MET A 193 4.07 -1.67 -10.53
CA MET A 193 4.54 -0.82 -11.62
C MET A 193 4.94 0.58 -11.16
N MET A 194 4.27 1.18 -10.17
CA MET A 194 4.68 2.44 -9.56
C MET A 194 6.08 2.32 -8.92
N PHE A 195 6.31 1.23 -8.20
CA PHE A 195 7.63 0.93 -7.62
C PHE A 195 8.69 0.66 -8.70
N ILE A 196 8.40 -0.20 -9.68
CA ILE A 196 9.32 -0.57 -10.76
C ILE A 196 9.72 0.67 -11.58
N TYR A 197 8.78 1.58 -11.81
CA TYR A 197 9.04 2.81 -12.54
C TYR A 197 9.92 3.80 -11.76
N THR A 198 9.68 3.98 -10.47
CA THR A 198 10.41 4.95 -9.64
C THR A 198 11.62 4.35 -8.91
N LYS A 199 11.62 3.03 -8.67
CA LYS A 199 12.55 2.29 -7.79
C LYS A 199 12.53 2.83 -6.34
N ARG A 200 11.45 3.48 -5.94
CA ARG A 200 11.20 4.03 -4.60
C ARG A 200 9.80 3.67 -4.13
N ILE A 201 9.64 3.55 -2.81
CA ILE A 201 8.35 3.22 -2.20
C ILE A 201 7.40 4.43 -2.13
N TRP A 202 7.91 5.66 -2.29
CA TRP A 202 7.14 6.86 -1.98
C TRP A 202 5.97 7.10 -2.94
N LEU A 203 6.13 6.87 -4.25
CA LEU A 203 5.02 7.02 -5.19
C LEU A 203 3.88 6.04 -4.90
N PRO A 204 4.09 4.69 -4.81
CA PRO A 204 3.01 3.78 -4.45
C PRO A 204 2.44 4.09 -3.07
N PHE A 205 3.26 4.35 -2.05
CA PHE A 205 2.80 4.67 -0.69
C PHE A 205 1.87 5.89 -0.65
N PHE A 206 2.24 7.00 -1.26
CA PHE A 206 1.38 8.19 -1.25
C PHE A 206 0.17 8.05 -2.17
N PHE A 207 0.26 7.30 -3.26
CA PHE A 207 -0.91 6.91 -4.06
C PHE A 207 -1.89 6.08 -3.23
N HIS A 208 -1.40 5.06 -2.53
CA HIS A 208 -2.17 4.22 -1.62
C HIS A 208 -2.85 5.06 -0.53
N LEU A 209 -2.11 6.00 0.07
CA LEU A 209 -2.65 6.88 1.09
C LEU A 209 -3.76 7.78 0.56
N GLY A 210 -3.57 8.41 -0.62
CA GLY A 210 -4.59 9.24 -1.27
C GLY A 210 -5.84 8.45 -1.67
N TRP A 211 -5.63 7.22 -2.16
CA TRP A 211 -6.67 6.25 -2.46
C TRP A 211 -7.51 5.87 -1.22
N ASN A 212 -6.84 5.48 -0.13
CA ASN A 212 -7.51 5.13 1.12
C ASN A 212 -8.21 6.32 1.76
N PHE A 213 -7.64 7.53 1.64
CA PHE A 213 -8.26 8.75 2.13
C PHE A 213 -9.54 9.11 1.38
N ALA A 214 -9.56 8.95 0.06
CA ALA A 214 -10.69 9.35 -0.76
C ALA A 214 -11.96 8.52 -0.50
N GLN A 215 -11.83 7.24 -0.16
CA GLN A 215 -12.98 6.36 0.02
C GLN A 215 -13.93 6.84 1.12
N PRO A 216 -13.52 6.94 2.38
CA PRO A 216 -14.40 7.46 3.42
C PRO A 216 -14.62 8.98 3.28
N PHE A 217 -13.76 9.74 2.59
CA PHE A 217 -14.09 11.12 2.24
C PHE A 217 -15.43 11.20 1.50
N TYR A 218 -15.68 10.32 0.54
CA TYR A 218 -16.91 10.22 -0.22
C TYR A 218 -17.99 9.32 0.42
N GLY A 219 -17.77 8.81 1.63
CA GLY A 219 -18.74 7.96 2.34
C GLY A 219 -18.78 6.52 1.83
N SER A 220 -17.74 6.05 1.13
CA SER A 220 -17.58 4.65 0.76
C SER A 220 -16.92 3.87 1.88
N ASN A 221 -17.23 2.58 1.99
CA ASN A 221 -16.46 1.66 2.80
C ASN A 221 -14.99 1.64 2.32
N LEU A 222 -14.08 1.42 3.24
CA LEU A 222 -12.67 1.18 2.96
C LEU A 222 -12.40 -0.30 3.19
N THR A 223 -12.14 -1.05 2.13
CA THR A 223 -11.91 -2.51 2.19
C THR A 223 -13.00 -3.22 3.00
N GLY A 224 -14.26 -2.81 2.80
CA GLY A 224 -15.43 -3.36 3.48
C GLY A 224 -15.65 -2.88 4.92
N THR A 225 -14.87 -1.94 5.45
CA THR A 225 -15.07 -1.36 6.78
C THR A 225 -15.62 0.06 6.69
N ASN A 226 -16.49 0.43 7.62
CA ASN A 226 -17.08 1.77 7.74
C ASN A 226 -16.72 2.48 9.07
N ASP A 227 -15.84 1.89 9.85
CA ASP A 227 -15.48 2.36 11.20
C ASP A 227 -14.74 3.70 11.22
N MET A 228 -14.32 4.17 10.07
CA MET A 228 -13.50 5.38 9.92
C MET A 228 -14.32 6.67 9.92
N GLY A 229 -15.66 6.57 9.84
CA GLY A 229 -16.51 7.74 9.60
C GLY A 229 -16.38 8.25 8.16
N SER A 230 -17.11 9.31 7.83
CA SER A 230 -17.05 9.93 6.50
C SER A 230 -17.22 11.45 6.58
N ILE A 231 -16.62 12.17 5.64
CA ILE A 231 -16.87 13.62 5.49
C ILE A 231 -18.19 13.84 4.76
N ILE A 232 -18.40 13.15 3.64
CA ILE A 232 -19.65 13.18 2.91
C ILE A 232 -20.47 11.96 3.32
N GLN A 233 -21.60 12.18 4.00
CA GLN A 233 -22.58 11.13 4.18
C GLN A 233 -23.24 10.87 2.84
N SER A 234 -23.18 9.66 2.34
CA SER A 234 -23.63 9.33 0.99
C SER A 234 -24.42 8.03 0.96
N LYS A 235 -25.13 7.83 -0.12
CA LYS A 235 -25.84 6.60 -0.45
C LYS A 235 -25.40 6.13 -1.82
N PHE A 236 -25.03 4.86 -1.87
CA PHE A 236 -24.78 4.14 -3.11
C PHE A 236 -25.98 3.26 -3.42
N THR A 237 -26.43 3.28 -4.68
CA THR A 237 -27.57 2.48 -5.16
C THR A 237 -27.21 1.87 -6.50
N GLY A 238 -27.92 0.78 -6.88
CA GLY A 238 -27.68 0.12 -8.18
C GLY A 238 -26.77 -1.09 -8.12
N PRO A 239 -26.30 -1.57 -9.27
CA PRO A 239 -25.52 -2.80 -9.36
C PRO A 239 -24.18 -2.74 -8.59
N GLU A 240 -23.87 -3.79 -7.85
CA GLU A 240 -22.61 -3.89 -7.06
C GLU A 240 -21.36 -3.77 -7.93
N LEU A 241 -21.39 -4.30 -9.15
CA LEU A 241 -20.30 -4.14 -10.11
C LEU A 241 -19.95 -2.68 -10.41
N LEU A 242 -20.93 -1.77 -10.37
CA LEU A 242 -20.72 -0.34 -10.59
C LEU A 242 -20.31 0.37 -9.31
N THR A 243 -20.95 0.04 -8.19
CA THR A 243 -20.81 0.75 -6.92
C THR A 243 -19.74 0.18 -5.99
N GLY A 244 -19.29 -1.05 -6.25
CA GLY A 244 -18.29 -1.77 -5.46
C GLY A 244 -18.88 -2.63 -4.32
N GLY A 245 -20.22 -2.62 -4.15
CA GLY A 245 -20.90 -3.48 -3.19
C GLY A 245 -20.41 -3.32 -1.74
N ALA A 246 -20.30 -4.43 -1.03
CA ALA A 246 -19.86 -4.47 0.37
C ALA A 246 -18.39 -4.04 0.55
N LEU A 247 -17.53 -4.29 -0.43
CA LEU A 247 -16.12 -3.91 -0.38
C LEU A 247 -15.94 -2.39 -0.37
N GLY A 248 -16.85 -1.65 -0.99
CA GLY A 248 -16.77 -0.22 -1.21
C GLY A 248 -16.34 0.12 -2.65
N ILE A 249 -16.13 1.41 -2.93
CA ILE A 249 -15.85 1.93 -4.28
C ILE A 249 -14.63 1.26 -4.96
N GLU A 250 -13.70 0.73 -4.20
CA GLU A 250 -12.56 -0.01 -4.75
C GLU A 250 -12.98 -1.27 -5.50
N GLY A 251 -14.10 -1.91 -5.10
CA GLY A 251 -14.72 -3.02 -5.83
C GLY A 251 -15.47 -2.61 -7.10
N SER A 252 -15.45 -1.34 -7.52
CA SER A 252 -16.11 -0.90 -8.75
C SER A 252 -15.30 -1.23 -10.00
N ILE A 253 -16.01 -1.58 -11.07
CA ILE A 253 -15.40 -1.80 -12.40
C ILE A 253 -14.68 -0.54 -12.91
N PHE A 254 -15.20 0.65 -12.61
CA PHE A 254 -14.55 1.90 -13.01
C PHE A 254 -13.21 2.07 -12.32
N THR A 255 -13.17 1.79 -11.01
CA THR A 255 -11.97 1.87 -10.19
C THR A 255 -10.90 0.88 -10.66
N ALA A 256 -11.30 -0.37 -10.90
CA ALA A 256 -10.42 -1.40 -11.45
C ALA A 256 -9.89 -1.02 -12.85
N SER A 257 -10.76 -0.46 -13.70
CA SER A 257 -10.36 -0.01 -15.05
C SER A 257 -9.32 1.12 -15.02
N PHE A 258 -9.51 2.12 -14.16
CA PHE A 258 -8.53 3.21 -14.02
C PHE A 258 -7.19 2.70 -13.50
N LEU A 259 -7.21 1.82 -12.50
CA LEU A 259 -5.98 1.19 -12.00
C LEU A 259 -5.26 0.43 -13.11
N LEU A 260 -5.99 -0.39 -13.88
CA LEU A 260 -5.40 -1.16 -14.97
C LEU A 260 -4.75 -0.24 -16.01
N ILE A 261 -5.43 0.84 -16.41
CA ILE A 261 -4.89 1.83 -17.34
C ILE A 261 -3.61 2.46 -16.78
N ILE A 262 -3.60 2.87 -15.51
CA ILE A 262 -2.42 3.43 -14.84
C ILE A 262 -1.25 2.42 -14.89
N GLY A 263 -1.51 1.17 -14.52
CA GLY A 263 -0.50 0.11 -14.52
C GLY A 263 0.08 -0.14 -15.92
N ILE A 264 -0.76 -0.19 -16.96
CA ILE A 264 -0.35 -0.37 -18.36
C ILE A 264 0.49 0.81 -18.83
N VAL A 265 0.08 2.05 -18.53
CA VAL A 265 0.85 3.27 -18.88
C VAL A 265 2.23 3.24 -18.22
N LEU A 266 2.29 2.92 -16.93
CA LEU A 266 3.56 2.82 -16.21
C LEU A 266 4.44 1.70 -16.75
N TYR A 267 3.86 0.56 -17.13
CA TYR A 267 4.60 -0.52 -17.76
C TYR A 267 5.21 -0.07 -19.11
N TYR A 268 4.42 0.60 -19.95
CA TYR A 268 4.90 1.14 -21.22
C TYR A 268 6.05 2.14 -21.02
N LEU A 269 5.89 3.08 -20.08
CA LEU A 269 6.92 4.07 -19.73
C LEU A 269 8.18 3.39 -19.19
N ALA A 270 8.03 2.42 -18.27
CA ALA A 270 9.16 1.66 -17.73
C ALA A 270 9.91 0.89 -18.81
N LYS A 271 9.18 0.30 -19.77
CA LYS A 271 9.78 -0.39 -20.91
C LYS A 271 10.52 0.58 -21.83
N LYS A 272 9.91 1.73 -22.17
CA LYS A 272 10.51 2.77 -23.00
C LYS A 272 11.80 3.33 -22.39
N GLU A 273 11.83 3.50 -21.06
CA GLU A 273 13.00 4.02 -20.33
C GLU A 273 14.02 2.93 -19.93
N GLY A 274 13.85 1.70 -20.42
CA GLY A 274 14.80 0.61 -20.14
C GLY A 274 14.84 0.16 -18.67
N LYS A 275 13.78 0.40 -17.90
CA LYS A 275 13.69 0.06 -16.47
C LYS A 275 13.25 -1.40 -16.20
N ILE A 276 12.85 -2.11 -17.25
CA ILE A 276 12.44 -3.52 -17.17
C ILE A 276 13.68 -4.40 -17.09
N VAL A 277 13.83 -5.10 -15.98
CA VAL A 277 14.92 -6.05 -15.74
C VAL A 277 14.59 -7.38 -16.42
N LYS A 278 15.47 -7.83 -17.33
CA LYS A 278 15.33 -9.12 -18.02
C LYS A 278 15.44 -10.29 -17.03
N SER A 279 14.61 -11.32 -17.24
CA SER A 279 14.71 -12.54 -16.45
C SER A 279 16.07 -13.23 -16.62
N LYS A 280 16.62 -13.71 -15.50
CA LYS A 280 17.86 -14.50 -15.49
C LYS A 280 17.59 -15.99 -15.70
N LEU A 281 16.34 -16.45 -15.57
CA LEU A 281 15.96 -17.86 -15.74
C LEU A 281 16.11 -18.37 -17.17
N PHE A 282 16.00 -17.48 -18.16
CA PHE A 282 16.04 -17.84 -19.58
C PHE A 282 17.34 -17.45 -20.27
N LYS A 283 18.38 -17.12 -19.51
CA LYS A 283 19.75 -17.04 -20.06
C LYS A 283 20.29 -18.46 -20.18
N ARG A 284 20.13 -19.06 -21.35
CA ARG A 284 20.99 -20.15 -21.82
C ARG A 284 22.32 -19.60 -22.26
#